data_b2b9c80520d1bd45dc5c78c4b39b81f6
#
_entry.id   b2b9c80520d1bd45dc5c78c4b39b81f6
#
_cell.length_a   1.000
_cell.length_b   1.000
_cell.length_c   1.000
_cell.angle_alpha   90.00
_cell.angle_beta   90.00
_cell.angle_gamma   90.00
#
_symmetry.space_group_name_H-M   'P 1'
#
loop_
_entity.id
_entity.type
_entity.pdbx_description
1 polymer ?
#
loop_
_entity_poly.entity_id
_entity_poly.type
_entity_poly.pdbx_seq_one_letter_code
_entity_poly.pdbx_strand_id
1 'polypeptide(L)'
;MSRLLHLNGPPGIGKSTLARRYATEHPGVLLLDLDVLCGLLPGVPFREAHPVVRPLALAMADAHLSSGRDVLLPQYLGRVSEVERFETAATGAGASFVDVLVTDERERAVARFARRGADDDDPWHAQVREFVAGLGGDDHLREMYDALQPVLATRPSYVVVESREGELDATYDALLRVL
;
A
#
# COMPACT_ATOMS: atom_id res chain seq x y z
N MET A 1 9.09 20.69 3.67
CA MET A 1 7.73 20.46 3.15
C MET A 1 7.42 19.01 3.40
N SER A 2 6.29 18.69 4.04
CA SER A 2 5.87 17.31 4.31
C SER A 2 5.49 16.58 3.02
N ARG A 3 5.54 15.25 3.05
CA ARG A 3 5.25 14.39 1.89
C ARG A 3 4.27 13.28 2.28
N LEU A 4 3.32 12.96 1.39
CA LEU A 4 2.63 11.69 1.41
C LEU A 4 3.33 10.76 0.42
N LEU A 5 3.98 9.74 0.94
CA LEU A 5 4.69 8.72 0.18
C LEU A 5 3.74 7.53 -0.01
N HIS A 6 3.20 7.35 -1.21
CA HIS A 6 2.30 6.24 -1.52
C HIS A 6 3.07 5.10 -2.16
N LEU A 7 3.13 3.94 -1.49
CA LEU A 7 3.65 2.71 -2.06
C LEU A 7 2.48 1.89 -2.60
N ASN A 8 2.20 2.03 -3.91
CA ASN A 8 1.22 1.23 -4.62
C ASN A 8 1.85 -0.08 -5.12
N GLY A 9 1.03 -1.02 -5.52
CA GLY A 9 1.48 -2.29 -6.08
C GLY A 9 0.57 -3.46 -5.70
N PRO A 10 0.72 -4.61 -6.35
CA PRO A 10 -0.15 -5.76 -6.12
C PRO A 10 -0.06 -6.28 -4.68
N PRO A 11 -1.07 -7.01 -4.20
CA PRO A 11 -1.01 -7.68 -2.90
C PRO A 11 0.20 -8.63 -2.79
N GLY A 12 0.79 -8.73 -1.59
CA GLY A 12 1.92 -9.65 -1.35
C GLY A 12 3.29 -9.18 -1.83
N ILE A 13 3.40 -8.03 -2.55
CA ILE A 13 4.66 -7.54 -3.13
C ILE A 13 5.69 -7.01 -2.11
N GLY A 14 5.32 -6.86 -0.84
CA GLY A 14 6.23 -6.40 0.21
C GLY A 14 6.10 -4.95 0.62
N LYS A 15 5.08 -4.21 0.18
CA LYS A 15 4.84 -2.79 0.53
C LYS A 15 4.89 -2.50 2.03
N SER A 16 4.13 -3.26 2.83
CA SER A 16 4.07 -3.05 4.29
C SER A 16 5.39 -3.36 4.98
N THR A 17 6.18 -4.30 4.47
CA THR A 17 7.52 -4.62 4.99
C THR A 17 8.49 -3.48 4.74
N LEU A 18 8.53 -2.96 3.50
CA LEU A 18 9.33 -1.79 3.12
C LEU A 18 8.93 -0.55 3.95
N ALA A 19 7.63 -0.35 4.10
CA ALA A 19 7.09 0.80 4.83
C ALA A 19 7.42 0.76 6.33
N ARG A 20 7.32 -0.41 6.96
CA ARG A 20 7.71 -0.56 8.38
C ARG A 20 9.19 -0.27 8.59
N ARG A 21 10.07 -0.77 7.71
CA ARG A 21 11.50 -0.49 7.76
C ARG A 21 11.76 1.00 7.61
N TYR A 22 11.16 1.64 6.59
CA TYR A 22 11.31 3.08 6.36
C TYR A 22 10.86 3.89 7.58
N ALA A 23 9.68 3.62 8.13
CA ALA A 23 9.16 4.34 9.28
C ALA A 23 10.03 4.15 10.54
N THR A 24 10.67 2.98 10.70
CA THR A 24 11.60 2.69 11.80
C THR A 24 12.88 3.51 11.65
N GLU A 25 13.40 3.64 10.43
CA GLU A 25 14.64 4.37 10.14
C GLU A 25 14.41 5.90 10.03
N HIS A 26 13.16 6.35 9.90
CA HIS A 26 12.76 7.76 9.79
C HIS A 26 11.76 8.15 10.88
N PRO A 27 12.20 8.39 12.13
CA PRO A 27 11.33 8.73 13.26
C PRO A 27 10.46 9.95 12.97
N GLY A 28 9.16 9.83 13.24
CA GLY A 28 8.17 10.89 13.01
C GLY A 28 7.36 10.73 11.74
N VAL A 29 7.70 9.79 10.85
CA VAL A 29 6.85 9.38 9.74
C VAL A 29 5.65 8.61 10.28
N LEU A 30 4.44 8.97 9.84
CA LEU A 30 3.24 8.19 10.12
C LEU A 30 3.15 7.02 9.13
N LEU A 31 3.29 5.80 9.62
CA LEU A 31 2.98 4.60 8.85
C LEU A 31 1.45 4.41 8.83
N LEU A 32 0.83 4.74 7.72
CA LEU A 32 -0.62 4.70 7.53
C LEU A 32 -1.02 3.44 6.74
N ASP A 33 -1.00 2.29 7.41
CA ASP A 33 -1.42 1.01 6.83
C ASP A 33 -2.92 0.78 7.12
N LEU A 34 -3.76 0.78 6.07
CA LEU A 34 -5.21 0.63 6.22
C LEU A 34 -5.59 -0.74 6.78
N ASP A 35 -4.79 -1.76 6.52
CA ASP A 35 -5.01 -3.09 7.04
C ASP A 35 -4.86 -3.11 8.56
N VAL A 36 -3.90 -2.34 9.09
CA VAL A 36 -3.74 -2.15 10.54
C VAL A 36 -4.95 -1.40 11.13
N LEU A 37 -5.45 -0.39 10.42
CA LEU A 37 -6.65 0.34 10.87
C LEU A 37 -7.89 -0.54 10.88
N CYS A 38 -8.03 -1.46 9.93
CA CYS A 38 -9.12 -2.45 9.96
C CYS A 38 -9.10 -3.30 11.24
N GLY A 39 -7.91 -3.64 11.75
CA GLY A 39 -7.75 -4.35 13.02
C GLY A 39 -8.25 -3.59 14.26
N LEU A 40 -8.46 -2.27 14.15
CA LEU A 40 -9.06 -1.45 15.21
C LEU A 40 -10.59 -1.56 15.26
N LEU A 41 -11.21 -2.29 14.33
CA LEU A 41 -12.65 -2.53 14.26
C LEU A 41 -12.96 -4.01 14.59
N PRO A 42 -12.87 -4.42 15.85
CA PRO A 42 -13.04 -5.83 16.22
C PRO A 42 -14.45 -6.31 15.86
N GLY A 43 -14.52 -7.48 15.22
CA GLY A 43 -15.77 -8.10 14.80
C GLY A 43 -16.37 -7.56 13.49
N VAL A 44 -15.75 -6.56 12.86
CA VAL A 44 -16.14 -6.10 11.52
C VAL A 44 -15.40 -6.94 10.46
N PRO A 45 -16.12 -7.60 9.53
CA PRO A 45 -15.46 -8.34 8.45
C PRO A 45 -14.57 -7.44 7.59
N PHE A 46 -13.46 -8.00 7.08
CA PHE A 46 -12.49 -7.30 6.23
C PHE A 46 -13.12 -6.43 5.15
N ARG A 47 -14.09 -6.99 4.41
CA ARG A 47 -14.80 -6.31 3.33
C ARG A 47 -15.55 -5.05 3.76
N GLU A 48 -16.08 -5.07 4.98
CA GLU A 48 -16.89 -3.98 5.54
C GLU A 48 -16.02 -2.97 6.27
N ALA A 49 -14.84 -3.36 6.76
CA ALA A 49 -13.93 -2.49 7.49
C ALA A 49 -13.30 -1.42 6.57
N HIS A 50 -12.89 -1.78 5.35
CA HIS A 50 -12.22 -0.84 4.43
C HIS A 50 -13.01 0.44 4.11
N PRO A 51 -14.33 0.40 3.81
CA PRO A 51 -15.12 1.63 3.64
C PRO A 51 -15.15 2.52 4.88
N VAL A 52 -15.07 1.93 6.07
CA VAL A 52 -15.09 2.66 7.35
C VAL A 52 -13.73 3.30 7.64
N VAL A 53 -12.62 2.57 7.44
CA VAL A 53 -11.29 3.08 7.80
C VAL A 53 -10.73 4.08 6.78
N ARG A 54 -11.18 4.08 5.54
CA ARG A 54 -10.68 5.03 4.52
C ARG A 54 -10.87 6.50 4.89
N PRO A 55 -12.05 6.95 5.32
CA PRO A 55 -12.21 8.32 5.81
C PRO A 55 -11.34 8.64 7.03
N LEU A 56 -11.14 7.67 7.92
CA LEU A 56 -10.25 7.82 9.07
C LEU A 56 -8.80 7.98 8.63
N ALA A 57 -8.34 7.15 7.68
CA ALA A 57 -7.00 7.25 7.12
C ALA A 57 -6.75 8.61 6.46
N LEU A 58 -7.72 9.13 5.70
CA LEU A 58 -7.63 10.47 5.10
C LEU A 58 -7.52 11.57 6.15
N ALA A 59 -8.32 11.51 7.22
CA ALA A 59 -8.26 12.48 8.32
C ALA A 59 -6.93 12.39 9.08
N MET A 60 -6.40 11.19 9.29
CA MET A 60 -5.08 10.98 9.92
C MET A 60 -3.96 11.54 9.05
N ALA A 61 -4.01 11.28 7.73
CA ALA A 61 -3.04 11.81 6.79
C ALA A 61 -3.03 13.34 6.80
N ASP A 62 -4.21 13.96 6.67
CA ASP A 62 -4.37 15.43 6.69
C ASP A 62 -3.80 16.05 7.97
N ALA A 63 -4.21 15.54 9.13
CA ALA A 63 -3.75 16.04 10.42
C ALA A 63 -2.21 15.91 10.60
N HIS A 64 -1.63 14.78 10.17
CA HIS A 64 -0.20 14.54 10.32
C HIS A 64 0.63 15.38 9.34
N LEU A 65 0.22 15.46 8.07
CA LEU A 65 0.85 16.29 7.04
C LEU A 65 0.80 17.78 7.42
N SER A 66 -0.34 18.25 7.91
CA SER A 66 -0.51 19.64 8.39
C SER A 66 0.40 19.97 9.57
N SER A 67 0.85 18.97 10.34
CA SER A 67 1.87 19.14 11.38
C SER A 67 3.31 19.27 10.83
N GLY A 68 3.50 19.20 9.51
CA GLY A 68 4.79 19.29 8.82
C GLY A 68 5.57 17.97 8.77
N ARG A 69 4.93 16.82 9.01
CA ARG A 69 5.56 15.50 9.04
C ARG A 69 5.09 14.62 7.90
N ASP A 70 5.95 13.69 7.46
CA ASP A 70 5.66 12.77 6.36
C ASP A 70 4.67 11.67 6.75
N VAL A 71 3.87 11.25 5.77
CA VAL A 71 3.00 10.06 5.85
C VAL A 71 3.49 9.03 4.84
N LEU A 72 3.55 7.77 5.22
CA LEU A 72 3.85 6.65 4.34
C LEU A 72 2.64 5.72 4.27
N LEU A 73 2.09 5.56 3.06
CA LEU A 73 0.86 4.83 2.76
C LEU A 73 1.17 3.57 1.92
N PRO A 74 1.38 2.39 2.51
CA PRO A 74 1.62 1.14 1.78
C PRO A 74 0.31 0.45 1.39
N GLN A 75 -0.44 1.05 0.46
CA GLN A 75 -1.78 0.59 0.11
C GLN A 75 -1.93 0.27 -1.37
N TYR A 76 -2.55 -0.86 -1.70
CA TYR A 76 -3.06 -1.10 -3.05
C TYR A 76 -4.23 -0.17 -3.34
N LEU A 77 -4.10 0.67 -4.35
CA LEU A 77 -5.16 1.53 -4.85
C LEU A 77 -5.32 1.28 -6.36
N GLY A 78 -6.27 0.44 -6.72
CA GLY A 78 -6.52 0.00 -8.10
C GLY A 78 -7.46 0.91 -8.89
N ARG A 79 -7.85 2.06 -8.32
CA ARG A 79 -8.74 3.03 -8.99
C ARG A 79 -8.13 4.43 -8.92
N VAL A 80 -8.18 5.15 -10.03
CA VAL A 80 -7.71 6.55 -10.13
C VAL A 80 -8.32 7.41 -9.02
N SER A 81 -9.64 7.33 -8.82
CA SER A 81 -10.34 8.14 -7.81
C SER A 81 -9.91 7.83 -6.36
N GLU A 82 -9.37 6.66 -6.09
CA GLU A 82 -8.85 6.32 -4.76
C GLU A 82 -7.50 7.01 -4.52
N VAL A 83 -6.62 7.00 -5.52
CA VAL A 83 -5.33 7.70 -5.45
C VAL A 83 -5.53 9.21 -5.36
N GLU A 84 -6.42 9.76 -6.18
CA GLU A 84 -6.75 11.20 -6.20
C GLU A 84 -7.24 11.72 -4.84
N ARG A 85 -7.95 10.91 -4.06
CA ARG A 85 -8.37 11.29 -2.71
C ARG A 85 -7.18 11.54 -1.77
N PHE A 86 -6.18 10.66 -1.78
CA PHE A 86 -4.99 10.84 -0.96
C PHE A 86 -4.10 11.96 -1.47
N GLU A 87 -4.00 12.12 -2.79
CA GLU A 87 -3.30 13.25 -3.41
C GLU A 87 -3.97 14.59 -3.04
N THR A 88 -5.30 14.66 -3.10
CA THR A 88 -6.07 15.84 -2.70
C THR A 88 -5.86 16.15 -1.22
N ALA A 89 -5.86 15.14 -0.35
CA ALA A 89 -5.58 15.33 1.07
C ALA A 89 -4.15 15.86 1.30
N ALA A 90 -3.16 15.32 0.59
CA ALA A 90 -1.78 15.77 0.69
C ALA A 90 -1.62 17.24 0.22
N THR A 91 -2.13 17.55 -0.95
CA THR A 91 -2.05 18.92 -1.51
C THR A 91 -2.85 19.92 -0.69
N GLY A 92 -4.01 19.53 -0.16
CA GLY A 92 -4.82 20.34 0.76
C GLY A 92 -4.09 20.67 2.07
N ALA A 93 -3.28 19.76 2.58
CA ALA A 93 -2.41 19.97 3.74
C ALA A 93 -1.11 20.74 3.40
N GLY A 94 -0.91 21.17 2.16
CA GLY A 94 0.31 21.83 1.71
C GLY A 94 1.51 20.89 1.56
N ALA A 95 1.27 19.59 1.46
CA ALA A 95 2.29 18.56 1.28
C ALA A 95 2.42 18.14 -0.20
N SER A 96 3.55 17.54 -0.58
CA SER A 96 3.68 16.88 -1.88
C SER A 96 3.20 15.43 -1.81
N PHE A 97 2.68 14.92 -2.94
CA PHE A 97 2.31 13.53 -3.12
C PHE A 97 3.36 12.83 -3.98
N VAL A 98 3.93 11.74 -3.46
CA VAL A 98 4.94 10.93 -4.16
C VAL A 98 4.36 9.54 -4.36
N ASP A 99 4.18 9.14 -5.63
CA ASP A 99 3.57 7.87 -6.00
C ASP A 99 4.65 6.90 -6.49
N VAL A 100 4.81 5.78 -5.80
CA VAL A 100 5.79 4.73 -6.08
C VAL A 100 5.05 3.43 -6.36
N LEU A 101 5.30 2.83 -7.53
CA LEU A 101 4.85 1.48 -7.84
C LEU A 101 5.90 0.47 -7.41
N VAL A 102 5.59 -0.30 -6.39
CA VAL A 102 6.39 -1.49 -6.01
C VAL A 102 5.82 -2.69 -6.78
N THR A 103 6.60 -3.30 -7.64
CA THR A 103 6.10 -4.34 -8.55
C THR A 103 7.12 -5.46 -8.81
N ASP A 104 6.64 -6.57 -9.35
CA ASP A 104 7.39 -7.68 -9.94
C ASP A 104 6.67 -8.08 -11.23
N GLU A 105 7.20 -9.05 -11.94
CA GLU A 105 6.46 -9.68 -13.05
C GLU A 105 5.11 -10.23 -12.56
N ARG A 106 4.06 -10.08 -13.39
CA ARG A 106 2.67 -10.40 -13.04
C ARG A 106 2.50 -11.77 -12.40
N GLU A 107 2.97 -12.83 -13.06
CA GLU A 107 2.79 -14.19 -12.56
C GLU A 107 3.65 -14.48 -11.31
N ARG A 108 4.82 -13.83 -11.20
CA ARG A 108 5.63 -13.90 -9.97
C ARG A 108 4.94 -13.23 -8.80
N ALA A 109 4.31 -12.07 -9.02
CA ALA A 109 3.55 -11.37 -7.99
C ALA A 109 2.36 -12.21 -7.48
N VAL A 110 1.62 -12.86 -8.39
CA VAL A 110 0.52 -13.78 -8.04
C VAL A 110 1.03 -14.96 -7.23
N ALA A 111 2.08 -15.65 -7.71
CA ALA A 111 2.65 -16.80 -7.00
C ALA A 111 3.22 -16.42 -5.62
N ARG A 112 3.79 -15.22 -5.48
CA ARG A 112 4.30 -14.69 -4.22
C ARG A 112 3.20 -14.46 -3.20
N PHE A 113 2.04 -13.96 -3.63
CA PHE A 113 0.88 -13.83 -2.73
C PHE A 113 0.39 -15.19 -2.24
N ALA A 114 0.31 -16.19 -3.10
CA ALA A 114 -0.12 -17.54 -2.73
C ALA A 114 0.79 -18.19 -1.66
N ARG A 115 2.11 -17.88 -1.69
CA ARG A 115 3.07 -18.35 -0.68
C ARG A 115 3.07 -17.52 0.60
N ARG A 116 2.54 -16.29 0.57
CA ARG A 116 2.53 -15.41 1.73
C ARG A 116 1.69 -16.01 2.85
N GLY A 117 2.27 -16.08 4.04
CA GLY A 117 1.57 -16.53 5.24
C GLY A 117 1.26 -18.04 5.24
N ALA A 118 1.93 -18.84 4.38
CA ALA A 118 1.86 -20.30 4.51
C ALA A 118 2.51 -20.77 5.82
N ASP A 119 3.48 -20.00 6.31
CA ASP A 119 4.28 -20.31 7.49
C ASP A 119 4.08 -19.29 8.63
N ASP A 120 3.10 -18.39 8.54
CA ASP A 120 2.82 -17.43 9.61
C ASP A 120 1.41 -17.61 10.18
N ASP A 121 1.29 -17.45 11.50
CA ASP A 121 0.05 -17.57 12.26
C ASP A 121 -0.73 -16.22 12.32
N ASP A 122 -0.41 -15.22 11.49
CA ASP A 122 -1.12 -13.95 11.50
C ASP A 122 -2.57 -14.15 11.01
N PRO A 123 -3.57 -14.01 11.91
CA PRO A 123 -4.98 -14.21 11.55
C PRO A 123 -5.44 -13.27 10.44
N TRP A 124 -4.82 -12.09 10.31
CA TRP A 124 -5.10 -11.13 9.26
C TRP A 124 -4.71 -11.65 7.88
N HIS A 125 -3.53 -12.25 7.75
CA HIS A 125 -3.10 -12.85 6.50
C HIS A 125 -4.04 -14.00 6.07
N ALA A 126 -4.53 -14.78 7.03
CA ALA A 126 -5.51 -15.83 6.76
C ALA A 126 -6.83 -15.25 6.21
N GLN A 127 -7.37 -14.19 6.84
CA GLN A 127 -8.60 -13.51 6.38
C GLN A 127 -8.44 -12.93 4.97
N VAL A 128 -7.30 -12.30 4.68
CA VAL A 128 -7.03 -11.74 3.35
C VAL A 128 -6.96 -12.85 2.29
N ARG A 129 -6.31 -13.99 2.60
CA ARG A 129 -6.28 -15.15 1.68
C ARG A 129 -7.67 -15.71 1.41
N GLU A 130 -8.47 -15.91 2.46
CA GLU A 130 -9.84 -16.39 2.34
C GLU A 130 -10.69 -15.43 1.50
N PHE A 131 -10.56 -14.13 1.73
CA PHE A 131 -11.24 -13.10 0.95
C PHE A 131 -10.87 -13.16 -0.54
N VAL A 132 -9.57 -13.24 -0.86
CA VAL A 132 -9.08 -13.35 -2.25
C VAL A 132 -9.56 -14.66 -2.88
N ALA A 133 -9.51 -15.79 -2.17
CA ALA A 133 -10.01 -17.06 -2.64
C ALA A 133 -11.52 -17.00 -2.98
N GLY A 134 -12.32 -16.32 -2.16
CA GLY A 134 -13.74 -16.11 -2.37
C GLY A 134 -14.07 -15.20 -3.58
N LEU A 135 -13.11 -14.43 -4.07
CA LEU A 135 -13.25 -13.55 -5.25
C LEU A 135 -12.70 -14.15 -6.55
N GLY A 136 -12.15 -15.37 -6.51
CA GLY A 136 -11.60 -16.03 -7.69
C GLY A 136 -10.11 -16.37 -7.60
N GLY A 137 -9.49 -16.17 -6.44
CA GLY A 137 -8.10 -16.58 -6.17
C GLY A 137 -7.09 -15.89 -7.09
N ASP A 138 -6.28 -16.67 -7.79
CA ASP A 138 -5.21 -16.17 -8.67
C ASP A 138 -5.73 -15.28 -9.81
N ASP A 139 -6.92 -15.57 -10.35
CA ASP A 139 -7.50 -14.75 -11.42
C ASP A 139 -7.86 -13.35 -10.88
N HIS A 140 -8.40 -13.28 -9.67
CA HIS A 140 -8.66 -11.99 -9.03
C HIS A 140 -7.35 -11.21 -8.77
N LEU A 141 -6.27 -11.88 -8.38
CA LEU A 141 -4.96 -11.24 -8.21
C LEU A 141 -4.40 -10.70 -9.54
N ARG A 142 -4.62 -11.43 -10.65
CA ARG A 142 -4.28 -10.96 -11.99
C ARG A 142 -5.08 -9.71 -12.38
N GLU A 143 -6.39 -9.72 -12.10
CA GLU A 143 -7.25 -8.54 -12.30
C GLU A 143 -6.77 -7.34 -11.48
N MET A 144 -6.41 -7.55 -10.21
CA MET A 144 -5.86 -6.49 -9.37
C MET A 144 -4.53 -5.94 -9.93
N TYR A 145 -3.66 -6.80 -10.44
CA TYR A 145 -2.42 -6.38 -11.09
C TYR A 145 -2.71 -5.54 -12.33
N ASP A 146 -3.59 -6.02 -13.20
CA ASP A 146 -3.96 -5.36 -14.45
C ASP A 146 -4.68 -4.02 -14.20
N ALA A 147 -5.46 -3.90 -13.11
CA ALA A 147 -6.16 -2.68 -12.73
C ALA A 147 -5.21 -1.52 -12.34
N LEU A 148 -3.93 -1.80 -12.06
CA LEU A 148 -2.93 -0.74 -11.85
C LEU A 148 -2.56 -0.01 -13.14
N GLN A 149 -2.66 -0.65 -14.31
CA GLN A 149 -2.26 -0.05 -15.59
C GLN A 149 -3.00 1.26 -15.92
N PRO A 150 -4.35 1.34 -15.86
CA PRO A 150 -5.05 2.59 -16.08
C PRO A 150 -4.73 3.65 -15.01
N VAL A 151 -4.46 3.25 -13.76
CA VAL A 151 -4.02 4.19 -12.71
C VAL A 151 -2.68 4.81 -13.08
N LEU A 152 -1.70 4.00 -13.48
CA LEU A 152 -0.38 4.45 -13.86
C LEU A 152 -0.40 5.33 -15.13
N ALA A 153 -1.26 5.01 -16.09
CA ALA A 153 -1.41 5.80 -17.32
C ALA A 153 -1.85 7.26 -17.06
N THR A 154 -2.55 7.52 -15.96
CA THR A 154 -2.96 8.88 -15.55
C THR A 154 -1.89 9.62 -14.74
N ARG A 155 -0.77 8.98 -14.41
CA ARG A 155 0.22 9.46 -13.44
C ARG A 155 1.64 9.38 -14.03
N PRO A 156 2.02 10.30 -14.92
CA PRO A 156 3.31 10.22 -15.64
C PRO A 156 4.54 10.39 -14.73
N SER A 157 4.34 10.86 -13.50
CA SER A 157 5.41 11.09 -12.51
C SER A 157 5.60 9.94 -11.52
N TYR A 158 4.85 8.83 -11.63
CA TYR A 158 5.09 7.69 -10.76
C TYR A 158 6.48 7.08 -11.01
N VAL A 159 7.05 6.53 -9.93
CA VAL A 159 8.35 5.87 -9.99
C VAL A 159 8.17 4.38 -9.77
N VAL A 160 8.89 3.56 -10.54
CA VAL A 160 8.85 2.08 -10.41
C VAL A 160 10.01 1.60 -9.55
N VAL A 161 9.68 0.76 -8.58
CA VAL A 161 10.65 -0.01 -7.78
C VAL A 161 10.38 -1.50 -7.98
N GLU A 162 11.31 -2.20 -8.61
CA GLU A 162 11.21 -3.66 -8.72
C GLU A 162 11.45 -4.31 -7.36
N SER A 163 10.57 -5.26 -7.01
CA SER A 163 10.65 -6.01 -5.75
C SER A 163 10.73 -7.50 -6.04
N ARG A 164 11.91 -8.07 -5.90
CA ARG A 164 12.10 -9.51 -6.03
C ARG A 164 12.00 -10.21 -4.68
N GLU A 165 11.43 -11.41 -4.69
CA GLU A 165 11.33 -12.23 -3.50
C GLU A 165 12.73 -12.57 -2.96
N GLY A 166 12.94 -12.41 -1.65
CA GLY A 166 14.24 -12.64 -1.00
C GLY A 166 15.24 -11.47 -1.10
N GLU A 167 14.96 -10.44 -1.92
CA GLU A 167 15.86 -9.30 -2.14
C GLU A 167 15.36 -8.01 -1.44
N LEU A 168 14.95 -8.12 -0.16
CA LEU A 168 14.37 -6.99 0.57
C LEU A 168 15.33 -5.78 0.66
N ASP A 169 16.61 -6.03 0.94
CA ASP A 169 17.60 -4.96 1.08
C ASP A 169 17.80 -4.22 -0.25
N ALA A 170 17.96 -4.93 -1.35
CA ALA A 170 18.11 -4.34 -2.68
C ALA A 170 16.86 -3.53 -3.10
N THR A 171 15.65 -4.03 -2.78
CA THR A 171 14.40 -3.33 -3.01
C THR A 171 14.31 -2.06 -2.16
N TYR A 172 14.72 -2.15 -0.90
CA TYR A 172 14.72 -1.00 0.00
C TYR A 172 15.71 0.08 -0.43
N ASP A 173 16.92 -0.31 -0.83
CA ASP A 173 17.92 0.61 -1.38
C ASP A 173 17.42 1.29 -2.67
N ALA A 174 16.68 0.56 -3.52
CA ALA A 174 16.05 1.14 -4.70
C ALA A 174 14.96 2.14 -4.33
N LEU A 175 14.16 1.85 -3.30
CA LEU A 175 13.15 2.77 -2.77
C LEU A 175 13.78 4.05 -2.25
N LEU A 176 14.85 3.97 -1.46
CA LEU A 176 15.54 5.15 -0.91
C LEU A 176 16.13 6.08 -1.98
N ARG A 177 16.52 5.53 -3.14
CA ARG A 177 17.04 6.33 -4.25
C ARG A 177 16.00 7.18 -4.96
N VAL A 178 14.72 6.86 -4.79
CA VAL A 178 13.61 7.53 -5.48
C VAL A 178 12.75 8.39 -4.55
N LEU A 179 12.95 8.30 -3.25
CA LEU A 179 12.31 9.12 -2.20
C LEU A 179 13.17 10.31 -1.78
#